data_11a50eb37fe628f60ef34add408bfa90
#
_entry.id   11a50eb37fe628f60ef34add408bfa90
#
_cell.length_a   1.000
_cell.length_b   1.000
_cell.length_c   1.000
_cell.angle_alpha   90.00
_cell.angle_beta   90.00
_cell.angle_gamma   90.00
#
_symmetry.space_group_name_H-M   'P 1'
#
loop_
_entity.id
_entity.type
_entity.pdbx_description
1 polymer ?
#
loop_
_entity_poly.entity_id
_entity_poly.type
_entity_poly.pdbx_seq_one_letter_code
_entity_poly.pdbx_strand_id
1 'polypeptide(L)'
;QGCFIDTEEGDWYAMLFQDHEAVGRVPVLMPCRWVDGWPMLGDENGKVPPVMEKPIKGYEGKTELVVSDDFEDTKLDLTWQWNHNPDNTLWSLTERPGFLRLKTGKVVNGIFEARNTLTQRTEGPKCSGIISLDLTNMKDGDCTGLAAFCSEPGTLTVTQEGGKKYLLMTDRSVEKARVEINQNQLYLKMDCDFTTDDALFSYSLDDREWMQLGDKFHMIFSMAHFTGNKFAIFNYATRETGGYVDVDFFRYNK
;
A
#
# COMPACT_ATOMS: atom_id res chain seq x y z
N GLN A 1 20.11 -12.34 0.20
CA GLN A 1 19.01 -13.05 0.89
C GLN A 1 18.20 -13.81 -0.15
N GLY A 2 17.80 -15.03 0.18
CA GLY A 2 16.98 -15.87 -0.67
C GLY A 2 17.10 -17.32 -0.25
N CYS A 3 16.66 -18.23 -1.13
CA CYS A 3 16.72 -19.67 -0.89
C CYS A 3 17.05 -20.42 -2.17
N PHE A 4 17.50 -21.66 -2.01
CA PHE A 4 17.56 -22.65 -3.07
C PHE A 4 16.33 -23.56 -2.95
N ILE A 5 15.82 -23.96 -4.10
CA ILE A 5 14.62 -24.80 -4.21
C ILE A 5 14.94 -25.88 -5.24
N ASP A 6 14.63 -27.13 -4.94
CA ASP A 6 14.68 -28.23 -5.89
C ASP A 6 13.27 -28.72 -6.21
N THR A 7 13.11 -29.28 -7.39
CA THR A 7 11.89 -29.94 -7.83
C THR A 7 11.99 -31.45 -7.58
N GLU A 8 10.87 -32.15 -7.63
CA GLU A 8 10.84 -33.61 -7.56
C GLU A 8 11.64 -34.27 -8.71
N GLU A 9 11.81 -33.57 -9.83
CA GLU A 9 12.59 -34.00 -10.99
C GLU A 9 14.10 -33.78 -10.81
N GLY A 10 14.52 -33.08 -9.75
CA GLY A 10 15.91 -32.81 -9.40
C GLY A 10 16.47 -31.52 -10.01
N ASP A 11 15.64 -30.70 -10.63
CA ASP A 11 16.04 -29.38 -11.12
C ASP A 11 16.18 -28.40 -9.93
N TRP A 12 17.23 -27.59 -9.98
CA TRP A 12 17.49 -26.60 -8.94
C TRP A 12 17.22 -25.18 -9.41
N TYR A 13 16.66 -24.37 -8.50
CA TYR A 13 16.40 -22.97 -8.69
C TYR A 13 16.92 -22.17 -7.49
N ALA A 14 17.24 -20.91 -7.72
CA ALA A 14 17.48 -19.93 -6.68
C ALA A 14 16.39 -18.86 -6.75
N MET A 15 15.81 -18.53 -5.60
CA MET A 15 14.94 -17.38 -5.45
C MET A 15 15.67 -16.34 -4.62
N LEU A 16 16.13 -15.29 -5.27
CA LEU A 16 16.79 -14.15 -4.65
C LEU A 16 15.92 -12.91 -4.82
N PHE A 17 16.34 -11.78 -4.26
CA PHE A 17 15.67 -10.52 -4.56
C PHE A 17 16.53 -9.66 -5.48
N GLN A 18 15.86 -8.77 -6.18
CA GLN A 18 16.46 -7.67 -6.91
C GLN A 18 15.87 -6.36 -6.40
N ASP A 19 16.71 -5.36 -6.16
CA ASP A 19 16.25 -4.02 -5.78
C ASP A 19 15.73 -3.28 -7.02
N HIS A 20 14.55 -2.70 -6.91
CA HIS A 20 13.87 -1.95 -7.95
C HIS A 20 13.42 -0.57 -7.41
N GLU A 21 14.35 0.18 -6.87
CA GLU A 21 14.15 1.54 -6.35
C GLU A 21 12.86 1.64 -5.51
N ALA A 22 11.94 2.52 -5.83
CA ALA A 22 10.72 2.75 -5.04
C ALA A 22 9.75 1.56 -4.98
N VAL A 23 9.80 0.60 -5.91
CA VAL A 23 9.05 -0.66 -5.83
C VAL A 23 9.58 -1.55 -4.70
N GLY A 24 10.87 -1.40 -4.36
CA GLY A 24 11.56 -2.18 -3.35
C GLY A 24 12.13 -3.49 -3.88
N ARG A 25 12.30 -4.45 -2.98
CA ARG A 25 12.87 -5.77 -3.29
C ARG A 25 11.84 -6.69 -3.88
N VAL A 26 12.07 -7.10 -5.11
CA VAL A 26 11.21 -8.05 -5.84
C VAL A 26 11.90 -9.41 -5.86
N PRO A 27 11.24 -10.51 -5.42
CA PRO A 27 11.76 -11.85 -5.56
C PRO A 27 11.92 -12.23 -7.04
N VAL A 28 13.07 -12.79 -7.37
CA VAL A 28 13.41 -13.23 -8.72
C VAL A 28 13.81 -14.70 -8.69
N LEU A 29 13.11 -15.51 -9.45
CA LEU A 29 13.43 -16.93 -9.64
C LEU A 29 14.42 -17.09 -10.78
N MET A 30 15.45 -17.92 -10.60
CA MET A 30 16.43 -18.22 -11.65
C MET A 30 16.88 -19.67 -11.59
N PRO A 31 17.33 -20.26 -12.70
CA PRO A 31 17.92 -21.60 -12.68
C PRO A 31 19.15 -21.63 -11.79
N CYS A 32 19.41 -22.78 -11.19
CA CYS A 32 20.62 -23.06 -10.44
C CYS A 32 21.18 -24.41 -10.85
N ARG A 33 22.49 -24.53 -11.05
CA ARG A 33 23.18 -25.78 -11.27
C ARG A 33 24.33 -25.93 -10.29
N TRP A 34 24.65 -27.15 -9.91
CA TRP A 34 25.75 -27.44 -9.02
C TRP A 34 26.99 -27.84 -9.83
N VAL A 35 28.10 -27.16 -9.63
CA VAL A 35 29.38 -27.48 -10.24
C VAL A 35 30.44 -27.59 -9.14
N ASP A 36 31.03 -28.76 -8.98
CA ASP A 36 32.02 -29.06 -7.92
C ASP A 36 31.55 -28.66 -6.52
N GLY A 37 30.25 -28.82 -6.24
CA GLY A 37 29.63 -28.48 -4.96
C GLY A 37 29.30 -27.02 -4.77
N TRP A 38 29.47 -26.18 -5.80
CA TRP A 38 29.13 -24.77 -5.77
C TRP A 38 27.84 -24.47 -6.57
N PRO A 39 26.93 -23.65 -6.05
CA PRO A 39 25.74 -23.24 -6.80
C PRO A 39 26.10 -22.19 -7.85
N MET A 40 25.87 -22.52 -9.11
CA MET A 40 26.00 -21.61 -10.23
C MET A 40 24.63 -21.06 -10.60
N LEU A 41 24.43 -19.77 -10.39
CA LEU A 41 23.15 -19.09 -10.51
C LEU A 41 22.94 -18.53 -11.92
N GLY A 42 21.69 -18.51 -12.38
CA GLY A 42 21.30 -17.97 -13.67
C GLY A 42 21.45 -18.98 -14.82
N ASP A 43 21.39 -18.47 -16.05
CA ASP A 43 21.57 -19.24 -17.29
C ASP A 43 23.03 -19.70 -17.46
N GLU A 44 23.35 -20.28 -18.59
CA GLU A 44 24.71 -20.76 -18.92
C GLU A 44 25.76 -19.64 -18.88
N ASN A 45 25.34 -18.39 -19.06
CA ASN A 45 26.17 -17.18 -19.02
C ASN A 45 26.17 -16.51 -17.63
N GLY A 46 25.50 -17.09 -16.64
CA GLY A 46 25.37 -16.54 -15.29
C GLY A 46 24.42 -15.35 -15.22
N LYS A 47 23.48 -15.21 -16.17
CA LYS A 47 22.49 -14.14 -16.21
C LYS A 47 21.13 -14.64 -15.74
N VAL A 48 20.37 -13.77 -15.09
CA VAL A 48 18.97 -14.03 -14.78
C VAL A 48 18.17 -13.94 -16.07
N PRO A 49 17.49 -15.01 -16.50
CA PRO A 49 16.68 -14.96 -17.71
C PRO A 49 15.47 -14.03 -17.49
N PRO A 50 15.14 -13.14 -18.44
CA PRO A 50 13.99 -12.24 -18.31
C PRO A 50 12.66 -12.99 -18.34
N VAL A 51 12.64 -14.16 -18.95
CA VAL A 51 11.49 -15.08 -19.05
C VAL A 51 12.00 -16.50 -18.93
N MET A 52 11.30 -17.32 -18.16
CA MET A 52 11.56 -18.76 -18.07
C MET A 52 10.27 -19.55 -17.95
N GLU A 53 10.30 -20.83 -18.28
CA GLU A 53 9.18 -21.73 -18.04
C GLU A 53 8.95 -21.92 -16.54
N LYS A 54 7.69 -22.13 -16.16
CA LYS A 54 7.36 -22.43 -14.75
C LYS A 54 8.04 -23.75 -14.34
N PRO A 55 8.71 -23.80 -13.19
CA PRO A 55 9.38 -25.02 -12.71
C PRO A 55 8.43 -26.21 -12.57
N ILE A 56 7.19 -25.95 -12.16
CA ILE A 56 6.17 -27.00 -12.00
C ILE A 56 5.27 -27.00 -13.22
N LYS A 57 5.38 -28.05 -14.05
CA LYS A 57 4.55 -28.22 -15.24
C LYS A 57 3.08 -28.41 -14.86
N GLY A 58 2.19 -27.77 -15.61
CA GLY A 58 0.75 -27.89 -15.40
C GLY A 58 0.19 -27.10 -14.22
N TYR A 59 1.02 -26.33 -13.48
CA TYR A 59 0.54 -25.43 -12.48
C TYR A 59 -0.10 -24.18 -13.13
N GLU A 60 -1.41 -24.04 -12.97
CA GLU A 60 -2.20 -22.93 -13.54
C GLU A 60 -2.61 -21.90 -12.47
N GLY A 61 -2.15 -22.05 -11.25
CA GLY A 61 -2.48 -21.11 -10.18
C GLY A 61 -2.08 -19.68 -10.53
N LYS A 62 -3.01 -18.76 -10.35
CA LYS A 62 -2.76 -17.32 -10.39
C LYS A 62 -2.84 -16.80 -8.96
N THR A 63 -1.85 -16.04 -8.55
CA THR A 63 -1.87 -15.31 -7.28
C THR A 63 -1.65 -13.85 -7.62
N GLU A 64 -2.62 -13.03 -7.30
CA GLU A 64 -2.49 -11.59 -7.39
C GLU A 64 -1.85 -11.07 -6.10
N LEU A 65 -0.93 -10.13 -6.22
CA LEU A 65 -0.24 -9.51 -5.07
C LEU A 65 -0.99 -8.29 -4.54
N VAL A 66 -1.85 -7.72 -5.37
CA VAL A 66 -2.69 -6.56 -5.06
C VAL A 66 -4.05 -6.81 -5.68
N VAL A 67 -5.10 -6.55 -4.93
CA VAL A 67 -6.47 -6.73 -5.37
C VAL A 67 -7.34 -5.54 -4.95
N SER A 68 -8.38 -5.29 -5.73
CA SER A 68 -9.48 -4.42 -5.28
C SER A 68 -10.28 -5.13 -4.19
N ASP A 69 -10.85 -4.35 -3.28
CA ASP A 69 -11.65 -4.87 -2.16
C ASP A 69 -12.81 -3.89 -1.91
N ASP A 70 -14.03 -4.40 -1.87
CA ASP A 70 -15.24 -3.66 -1.53
C ASP A 70 -15.69 -3.89 -0.08
N PHE A 71 -14.86 -4.61 0.69
CA PHE A 71 -15.05 -4.90 2.11
C PHE A 71 -16.40 -5.57 2.45
N GLU A 72 -16.98 -6.28 1.49
CA GLU A 72 -18.22 -7.07 1.70
C GLU A 72 -17.98 -8.33 2.53
N ASP A 73 -16.77 -8.86 2.51
CA ASP A 73 -16.40 -10.03 3.29
C ASP A 73 -16.22 -9.70 4.79
N THR A 74 -16.41 -10.71 5.64
CA THR A 74 -16.20 -10.58 7.10
C THR A 74 -14.74 -10.72 7.53
N LYS A 75 -13.82 -10.94 6.58
CA LYS A 75 -12.38 -11.08 6.79
C LYS A 75 -11.64 -10.38 5.69
N LEU A 76 -10.53 -9.74 6.06
CA LEU A 76 -9.61 -9.17 5.08
C LEU A 76 -8.97 -10.27 4.23
N ASP A 77 -8.81 -10.00 2.94
CA ASP A 77 -8.01 -10.83 2.04
C ASP A 77 -6.55 -10.91 2.50
N LEU A 78 -5.84 -11.96 2.13
CA LEU A 78 -4.44 -12.18 2.50
C LEU A 78 -3.46 -11.20 1.84
N THR A 79 -3.88 -10.45 0.83
CA THR A 79 -3.10 -9.36 0.21
C THR A 79 -2.96 -8.15 1.12
N TRP A 80 -3.87 -7.98 2.08
CA TRP A 80 -3.80 -6.94 3.08
C TRP A 80 -2.77 -7.23 4.17
N GLN A 81 -2.04 -6.20 4.55
CA GLN A 81 -1.02 -6.27 5.60
C GLN A 81 -1.17 -5.09 6.57
N TRP A 82 -1.28 -5.38 7.85
CA TRP A 82 -1.18 -4.34 8.88
C TRP A 82 0.28 -3.89 9.02
N ASN A 83 0.49 -2.57 9.13
CA ASN A 83 1.84 -2.03 9.36
C ASN A 83 2.41 -2.41 10.74
N HIS A 84 1.53 -2.56 11.74
CA HIS A 84 1.83 -3.03 13.09
C HIS A 84 0.92 -4.20 13.45
N ASN A 85 1.14 -4.83 14.61
CA ASN A 85 0.15 -5.72 15.18
C ASN A 85 -1.13 -4.91 15.44
N PRO A 86 -2.25 -5.21 14.79
CA PRO A 86 -3.45 -4.42 14.90
C PRO A 86 -4.08 -4.51 16.29
N ASP A 87 -4.74 -3.45 16.71
CA ASP A 87 -5.70 -3.52 17.81
C ASP A 87 -7.06 -3.91 17.22
N ASN A 88 -7.47 -5.14 17.44
CA ASN A 88 -8.69 -5.68 16.86
C ASN A 88 -9.99 -5.07 17.43
N THR A 89 -9.89 -4.24 18.45
CA THR A 89 -11.04 -3.47 18.97
C THR A 89 -11.27 -2.16 18.21
N LEU A 90 -10.29 -1.76 17.39
CA LEU A 90 -10.26 -0.47 16.69
C LEU A 90 -10.48 -0.56 15.18
N TRP A 91 -10.87 -1.73 14.69
CA TRP A 91 -11.30 -1.91 13.30
C TRP A 91 -12.40 -2.97 13.18
N SER A 92 -13.18 -2.91 12.11
CA SER A 92 -14.26 -3.87 11.88
C SER A 92 -14.70 -3.89 10.42
N LEU A 93 -15.05 -5.10 9.92
CA LEU A 93 -15.77 -5.30 8.66
C LEU A 93 -17.26 -5.63 8.88
N THR A 94 -17.69 -5.70 10.15
CA THR A 94 -19.04 -6.18 10.49
C THR A 94 -19.89 -5.14 11.21
N GLU A 95 -19.31 -4.11 11.79
CA GLU A 95 -20.09 -3.02 12.45
C GLU A 95 -20.89 -2.20 11.43
N ARG A 96 -20.38 -2.09 10.20
CA ARG A 96 -21.07 -1.55 9.04
C ARG A 96 -20.76 -2.48 7.84
N PRO A 97 -21.62 -3.43 7.50
CA PRO A 97 -21.38 -4.33 6.37
C PRO A 97 -21.08 -3.57 5.07
N GLY A 98 -20.13 -4.07 4.26
CA GLY A 98 -19.66 -3.42 3.05
C GLY A 98 -18.68 -2.25 3.31
N PHE A 99 -18.14 -2.12 4.52
CA PHE A 99 -17.18 -1.07 4.86
C PHE A 99 -16.09 -1.58 5.78
N LEU A 100 -14.87 -1.12 5.57
CA LEU A 100 -13.81 -1.20 6.57
C LEU A 100 -13.93 0.00 7.51
N ARG A 101 -14.30 -0.23 8.77
CA ARG A 101 -14.28 0.79 9.82
C ARG A 101 -12.93 0.85 10.50
N LEU A 102 -12.36 2.06 10.59
CA LEU A 102 -11.15 2.35 11.34
C LEU A 102 -11.44 3.38 12.44
N LYS A 103 -11.15 3.02 13.70
CA LYS A 103 -11.42 3.85 14.88
C LYS A 103 -10.12 4.42 15.45
N THR A 104 -10.20 5.61 16.02
CA THR A 104 -9.07 6.21 16.74
C THR A 104 -9.09 5.79 18.21
N GLY A 105 -8.03 5.11 18.69
CA GLY A 105 -7.93 4.60 20.05
C GLY A 105 -6.77 5.16 20.87
N LYS A 106 -5.85 5.87 20.21
CA LYS A 106 -4.68 6.51 20.84
C LYS A 106 -4.36 7.81 20.12
N VAL A 107 -3.98 8.83 20.89
CA VAL A 107 -3.42 10.07 20.34
C VAL A 107 -1.97 9.82 19.96
N VAL A 108 -1.60 10.13 18.72
CA VAL A 108 -0.27 9.92 18.14
C VAL A 108 0.14 11.13 17.30
N ASN A 109 1.43 11.21 16.95
CA ASN A 109 1.97 12.36 16.23
C ASN A 109 1.96 12.18 14.68
N GLY A 110 1.64 10.98 14.18
CA GLY A 110 1.63 10.73 12.75
C GLY A 110 1.40 9.27 12.36
N ILE A 111 1.45 9.04 11.05
CA ILE A 111 1.10 7.76 10.43
C ILE A 111 1.96 6.57 10.92
N PHE A 112 3.22 6.79 11.28
CA PHE A 112 4.10 5.71 11.78
C PHE A 112 3.68 5.16 13.15
N GLU A 113 3.00 5.98 13.96
CA GLU A 113 2.46 5.56 15.25
C GLU A 113 1.00 5.08 15.15
N ALA A 114 0.36 5.27 13.98
CA ALA A 114 -1.01 4.84 13.71
C ALA A 114 -1.07 3.31 13.64
N ARG A 115 -1.63 2.68 14.68
CA ARG A 115 -1.54 1.23 14.87
C ARG A 115 -2.24 0.43 13.78
N ASN A 116 -3.44 0.86 13.39
CA ASN A 116 -4.27 0.18 12.41
C ASN A 116 -4.13 0.81 11.02
N THR A 117 -2.90 0.96 10.54
CA THR A 117 -2.60 1.33 9.15
C THR A 117 -2.61 0.07 8.31
N LEU A 118 -3.56 -0.02 7.37
CA LEU A 118 -3.77 -1.17 6.49
C LEU A 118 -3.11 -0.92 5.13
N THR A 119 -2.32 -1.88 4.67
CA THR A 119 -1.50 -1.68 3.48
C THR A 119 -1.68 -2.78 2.45
N GLN A 120 -1.57 -2.42 1.16
CA GLN A 120 -1.28 -3.35 0.06
C GLN A 120 -0.03 -2.91 -0.69
N ARG A 121 0.60 -3.85 -1.41
CA ARG A 121 1.79 -3.56 -2.23
C ARG A 121 1.43 -2.69 -3.43
N THR A 122 2.42 -2.01 -3.95
CA THR A 122 2.38 -1.42 -5.28
C THR A 122 3.02 -2.36 -6.30
N GLU A 123 2.74 -2.20 -7.57
CA GLU A 123 3.33 -2.96 -8.67
C GLU A 123 3.80 -2.02 -9.79
N GLY A 124 4.99 -2.30 -10.31
CA GLY A 124 5.52 -1.61 -11.48
C GLY A 124 4.95 -2.17 -12.81
N PRO A 125 5.11 -1.44 -13.95
CA PRO A 125 5.73 -0.11 -14.04
C PRO A 125 4.81 1.03 -13.58
N LYS A 126 3.49 0.86 -13.63
CA LYS A 126 2.49 1.83 -13.20
C LYS A 126 1.34 1.15 -12.50
N CYS A 127 0.79 1.78 -11.50
CA CYS A 127 -0.43 1.32 -10.84
C CYS A 127 -1.14 2.48 -10.16
N SER A 128 -2.41 2.30 -9.83
CA SER A 128 -3.15 3.27 -9.03
C SER A 128 -4.02 2.60 -7.98
N GLY A 129 -4.22 3.31 -6.87
CA GLY A 129 -5.14 2.93 -5.81
C GLY A 129 -6.12 4.05 -5.53
N ILE A 130 -7.40 3.71 -5.41
CA ILE A 130 -8.49 4.63 -5.09
C ILE A 130 -9.20 4.12 -3.85
N ILE A 131 -9.49 5.00 -2.91
CA ILE A 131 -10.35 4.71 -1.75
C ILE A 131 -11.53 5.67 -1.71
N SER A 132 -12.64 5.21 -1.14
CA SER A 132 -13.83 5.99 -0.84
C SER A 132 -13.98 6.08 0.67
N LEU A 133 -14.10 7.28 1.23
CA LEU A 133 -14.15 7.57 2.65
C LEU A 133 -15.47 8.21 3.06
N ASP A 134 -16.11 7.67 4.10
CA ASP A 134 -17.17 8.35 4.84
C ASP A 134 -16.57 8.98 6.10
N LEU A 135 -16.53 10.30 6.11
CA LEU A 135 -15.90 11.17 7.11
C LEU A 135 -16.88 11.67 8.18
N THR A 136 -18.12 11.13 8.21
CA THR A 136 -19.22 11.65 9.05
C THR A 136 -18.86 11.66 10.54
N ASN A 137 -18.09 10.68 10.98
CA ASN A 137 -17.83 10.44 12.40
C ASN A 137 -16.41 10.82 12.84
N MET A 138 -15.71 11.62 12.02
CA MET A 138 -14.45 12.22 12.43
C MET A 138 -14.66 13.20 13.59
N LYS A 139 -13.66 13.29 14.46
CA LYS A 139 -13.54 14.30 15.51
C LYS A 139 -12.41 15.27 15.22
N ASP A 140 -12.41 16.40 15.93
CA ASP A 140 -11.32 17.37 15.83
C ASP A 140 -9.97 16.75 16.21
N GLY A 141 -9.03 16.83 15.30
CA GLY A 141 -7.71 16.22 15.41
C GLY A 141 -7.60 14.81 14.82
N ASP A 142 -8.69 14.23 14.31
CA ASP A 142 -8.59 12.98 13.52
C ASP A 142 -7.92 13.26 12.18
N CYS A 143 -7.11 12.30 11.74
CA CYS A 143 -6.37 12.29 10.48
C CYS A 143 -6.57 10.95 9.80
N THR A 144 -7.09 10.95 8.59
CA THR A 144 -7.34 9.75 7.78
C THR A 144 -6.96 9.95 6.32
N GLY A 145 -6.70 8.89 5.58
CA GLY A 145 -6.42 9.06 4.16
C GLY A 145 -5.69 7.91 3.49
N LEU A 146 -5.00 8.26 2.38
CA LEU A 146 -4.23 7.37 1.54
C LEU A 146 -2.78 7.85 1.47
N ALA A 147 -1.83 6.92 1.54
CA ALA A 147 -0.39 7.25 1.51
C ALA A 147 0.39 6.37 0.54
N ALA A 148 1.44 6.96 -0.07
CA ALA A 148 2.60 6.24 -0.55
C ALA A 148 3.47 5.95 0.67
N PHE A 149 3.30 4.77 1.25
CA PHE A 149 3.84 4.45 2.57
C PHE A 149 5.19 3.76 2.50
N CYS A 150 6.18 4.47 2.94
CA CYS A 150 7.56 4.04 3.13
C CYS A 150 8.13 4.77 4.35
N SER A 151 9.45 4.70 4.60
CA SER A 151 10.13 5.44 5.68
C SER A 151 9.96 6.96 5.60
N GLU A 152 9.76 7.49 4.41
CA GLU A 152 9.51 8.90 4.12
C GLU A 152 8.24 9.02 3.27
N PRO A 153 7.04 8.99 3.89
CA PRO A 153 5.79 8.88 3.16
C PRO A 153 5.35 10.18 2.50
N GLY A 154 4.70 10.06 1.34
CA GLY A 154 3.80 11.05 0.80
C GLY A 154 2.37 10.72 1.20
N THR A 155 1.58 11.69 1.67
CA THR A 155 0.22 11.40 2.11
C THR A 155 -0.81 12.35 1.51
N LEU A 156 -2.00 11.82 1.29
CA LEU A 156 -3.22 12.57 1.06
C LEU A 156 -4.10 12.37 2.31
N THR A 157 -4.15 13.38 3.19
CA THR A 157 -4.72 13.28 4.53
C THR A 157 -5.90 14.21 4.69
N VAL A 158 -7.04 13.68 5.12
CA VAL A 158 -8.15 14.49 5.64
C VAL A 158 -7.94 14.69 7.13
N THR A 159 -8.00 15.94 7.58
CA THR A 159 -8.04 16.28 9.02
C THR A 159 -9.26 17.11 9.33
N GLN A 160 -9.76 17.00 10.56
CA GLN A 160 -10.83 17.87 11.08
C GLN A 160 -10.27 18.85 12.12
N GLU A 161 -10.58 20.14 11.94
CA GLU A 161 -10.14 21.24 12.78
C GLU A 161 -11.29 22.22 13.01
N GLY A 162 -11.74 22.36 14.26
CA GLY A 162 -12.87 23.26 14.62
C GLY A 162 -14.17 22.91 13.88
N GLY A 163 -14.44 21.63 13.67
CA GLY A 163 -15.62 21.14 12.94
C GLY A 163 -15.52 21.23 11.41
N LYS A 164 -14.44 21.79 10.86
CA LYS A 164 -14.18 21.84 9.41
C LYS A 164 -13.22 20.76 8.98
N LYS A 165 -13.40 20.22 7.79
CA LYS A 165 -12.53 19.21 7.21
C LYS A 165 -11.60 19.84 6.16
N TYR A 166 -10.34 19.46 6.22
CA TYR A 166 -9.32 19.88 5.27
C TYR A 166 -8.63 18.66 4.70
N LEU A 167 -8.45 18.65 3.39
CA LEU A 167 -7.61 17.68 2.69
C LEU A 167 -6.25 18.30 2.45
N LEU A 168 -5.20 17.60 2.88
CA LEU A 168 -3.81 18.02 2.79
C LEU A 168 -3.01 17.02 1.95
N MET A 169 -2.16 17.52 1.08
CA MET A 169 -1.07 16.72 0.52
C MET A 169 0.21 17.04 1.30
N THR A 170 0.87 15.99 1.81
CA THR A 170 2.17 16.14 2.49
C THR A 170 3.26 15.35 1.80
N ASP A 171 4.44 15.94 1.73
CA ASP A 171 5.68 15.30 1.32
C ASP A 171 6.61 15.24 2.54
N ARG A 172 6.90 14.03 3.04
CA ARG A 172 7.78 13.82 4.22
C ARG A 172 7.35 14.69 5.41
N SER A 173 6.07 14.66 5.73
CA SER A 173 5.44 15.46 6.79
C SER A 173 5.40 16.98 6.56
N VAL A 174 5.86 17.48 5.42
CA VAL A 174 5.74 18.91 5.04
C VAL A 174 4.46 19.09 4.22
N GLU A 175 3.55 19.92 4.70
CA GLU A 175 2.34 20.31 3.96
C GLU A 175 2.72 21.04 2.67
N LYS A 176 2.25 20.55 1.52
CA LYS A 176 2.49 21.13 0.18
C LYS A 176 1.24 21.79 -0.39
N ALA A 177 0.08 21.25 -0.05
CA ALA A 177 -1.19 21.78 -0.51
C ALA A 177 -2.30 21.48 0.49
N ARG A 178 -3.33 22.35 0.53
CA ARG A 178 -4.50 22.24 1.42
C ARG A 178 -5.74 22.74 0.72
N VAL A 179 -6.86 22.04 0.92
CA VAL A 179 -8.19 22.47 0.46
C VAL A 179 -9.26 22.14 1.52
N GLU A 180 -10.23 23.02 1.71
CA GLU A 180 -11.38 22.77 2.61
C GLU A 180 -12.37 21.82 1.91
N ILE A 181 -12.87 20.80 2.64
CA ILE A 181 -13.84 19.82 2.16
C ILE A 181 -15.17 20.01 2.89
N ASN A 182 -16.22 20.29 2.14
CA ASN A 182 -17.53 20.64 2.70
C ASN A 182 -18.54 19.48 2.65
N GLN A 183 -18.06 18.24 2.47
CA GLN A 183 -18.90 17.04 2.44
C GLN A 183 -18.27 15.90 3.22
N ASN A 184 -19.06 14.86 3.48
CA ASN A 184 -18.59 13.70 4.26
C ASN A 184 -18.10 12.55 3.38
N GLN A 185 -18.58 12.43 2.14
CA GLN A 185 -18.10 11.42 1.20
C GLN A 185 -16.93 12.00 0.39
N LEU A 186 -15.80 11.33 0.35
CA LEU A 186 -14.61 11.77 -0.36
C LEU A 186 -13.89 10.59 -1.00
N TYR A 187 -13.40 10.80 -2.21
CA TYR A 187 -12.59 9.81 -2.93
C TYR A 187 -11.16 10.30 -3.03
N LEU A 188 -10.22 9.42 -2.70
CA LEU A 188 -8.79 9.72 -2.75
C LEU A 188 -8.11 8.75 -3.71
N LYS A 189 -7.22 9.27 -4.55
CA LYS A 189 -6.47 8.47 -5.52
C LYS A 189 -4.97 8.75 -5.43
N MET A 190 -4.18 7.69 -5.57
CA MET A 190 -2.75 7.74 -5.75
C MET A 190 -2.38 6.99 -7.03
N ASP A 191 -1.82 7.71 -8.00
CA ASP A 191 -1.27 7.18 -9.25
C ASP A 191 0.24 7.06 -9.12
N CYS A 192 0.81 5.85 -9.27
CA CYS A 192 2.23 5.56 -9.16
C CYS A 192 2.84 5.30 -10.54
N ASP A 193 3.98 5.93 -10.82
CA ASP A 193 4.81 5.66 -11.99
C ASP A 193 6.22 5.28 -11.54
N PHE A 194 6.53 3.98 -11.56
CA PHE A 194 7.83 3.43 -11.17
C PHE A 194 8.88 3.49 -12.29
N THR A 195 8.57 4.08 -13.42
CA THR A 195 9.59 4.44 -14.43
C THR A 195 10.32 5.73 -14.06
N THR A 196 9.73 6.55 -13.21
CA THR A 196 10.27 7.81 -12.66
C THR A 196 10.27 7.84 -11.13
N ASP A 197 9.71 6.80 -10.49
CA ASP A 197 9.49 6.73 -9.04
C ASP A 197 8.63 7.88 -8.49
N ASP A 198 7.65 8.34 -9.28
CA ASP A 198 6.76 9.42 -8.87
C ASP A 198 5.36 8.90 -8.51
N ALA A 199 4.74 9.52 -7.51
CA ALA A 199 3.31 9.40 -7.23
C ALA A 199 2.59 10.73 -7.40
N LEU A 200 1.38 10.69 -7.96
CA LEU A 200 0.46 11.81 -8.03
C LEU A 200 -0.74 11.55 -7.13
N PHE A 201 -1.10 12.55 -6.35
CA PHE A 201 -2.26 12.51 -5.49
C PHE A 201 -3.41 13.32 -6.09
N SER A 202 -4.60 12.71 -6.11
CA SER A 202 -5.83 13.37 -6.57
C SER A 202 -7.00 13.03 -5.65
N TYR A 203 -8.00 13.88 -5.65
CA TYR A 203 -9.27 13.65 -4.95
C TYR A 203 -10.44 13.92 -5.85
N SER A 204 -11.59 13.34 -5.49
CA SER A 204 -12.86 13.59 -6.17
C SER A 204 -13.98 13.74 -5.14
N LEU A 205 -14.99 14.55 -5.47
CA LEU A 205 -16.17 14.74 -4.66
C LEU A 205 -17.33 13.82 -5.10
N ASP A 206 -17.23 13.20 -6.27
CA ASP A 206 -18.31 12.44 -6.93
C ASP A 206 -17.85 11.14 -7.63
N ASP A 207 -16.58 10.75 -7.48
CA ASP A 207 -15.91 9.60 -8.14
C ASP A 207 -15.83 9.74 -9.69
N ARG A 208 -16.03 10.94 -10.23
CA ARG A 208 -16.02 11.21 -11.68
C ARG A 208 -15.01 12.27 -12.07
N GLU A 209 -15.09 13.43 -11.44
CA GLU A 209 -14.17 14.53 -11.69
C GLU A 209 -13.04 14.49 -10.67
N TRP A 210 -11.80 14.36 -11.16
CA TRP A 210 -10.60 14.22 -10.33
C TRP A 210 -9.77 15.49 -10.36
N MET A 211 -9.43 15.99 -9.19
CA MET A 211 -8.60 17.17 -8.98
C MET A 211 -7.27 16.76 -8.36
N GLN A 212 -6.16 17.08 -9.01
CA GLN A 212 -4.84 16.89 -8.43
C GLN A 212 -4.65 17.82 -7.23
N LEU A 213 -4.04 17.35 -6.16
CA LEU A 213 -3.66 18.14 -5.00
C LEU A 213 -2.15 18.04 -4.75
N GLY A 214 -1.49 19.20 -4.82
CA GLY A 214 -0.02 19.28 -4.70
C GLY A 214 0.72 18.85 -5.97
N ASP A 215 2.04 18.84 -5.86
CA ASP A 215 2.95 18.41 -6.92
C ASP A 215 3.21 16.90 -6.86
N LYS A 216 4.02 16.39 -7.78
CA LYS A 216 4.54 15.02 -7.75
C LYS A 216 5.29 14.76 -6.48
N PHE A 217 5.02 13.62 -5.86
CA PHE A 217 5.79 13.07 -4.76
C PHE A 217 6.80 12.06 -5.31
N HIS A 218 8.09 12.33 -5.11
CA HIS A 218 9.13 11.37 -5.49
C HIS A 218 9.29 10.30 -4.41
N MET A 219 8.88 9.09 -4.76
CA MET A 219 9.00 7.89 -3.94
C MET A 219 10.47 7.44 -3.89
N ILE A 220 10.92 6.93 -2.75
CA ILE A 220 12.30 6.47 -2.56
C ILE A 220 12.37 5.01 -2.12
N PHE A 221 13.50 4.38 -2.37
CA PHE A 221 13.89 3.14 -1.71
C PHE A 221 14.41 3.42 -0.30
N SER A 222 14.09 2.57 0.64
CA SER A 222 14.64 2.63 2.00
C SER A 222 14.89 1.25 2.57
N MET A 223 16.04 1.07 3.20
CA MET A 223 16.39 -0.16 3.92
C MET A 223 15.49 -0.41 5.13
N ALA A 224 14.89 0.64 5.72
CA ALA A 224 13.93 0.52 6.80
C ALA A 224 12.59 -0.07 6.32
N HIS A 225 12.24 0.19 5.05
CA HIS A 225 11.06 -0.36 4.37
C HIS A 225 11.44 -0.97 3.02
N PHE A 226 12.32 -1.97 3.04
CA PHE A 226 12.87 -2.62 1.85
C PHE A 226 11.82 -3.28 0.94
N THR A 227 10.58 -3.42 1.40
CA THR A 227 9.44 -3.91 0.60
C THR A 227 8.89 -2.85 -0.36
N GLY A 228 9.49 -1.66 -0.41
CA GLY A 228 9.09 -0.55 -1.26
C GLY A 228 7.91 0.26 -0.71
N ASN A 229 7.46 1.21 -1.52
CA ASN A 229 6.28 1.99 -1.21
C ASN A 229 5.02 1.12 -1.31
N LYS A 230 4.07 1.36 -0.41
CA LYS A 230 2.78 0.65 -0.37
C LYS A 230 1.64 1.65 -0.42
N PHE A 231 0.50 1.22 -0.94
CA PHE A 231 -0.77 1.88 -0.62
C PHE A 231 -1.04 1.68 0.86
N ALA A 232 -1.31 2.75 1.59
CA ALA A 232 -1.69 2.67 2.99
C ALA A 232 -2.95 3.46 3.28
N ILE A 233 -3.94 2.79 3.87
CA ILE A 233 -5.15 3.38 4.41
C ILE A 233 -4.93 3.54 5.91
N PHE A 234 -5.14 4.74 6.45
CA PHE A 234 -4.85 5.02 7.85
C PHE A 234 -5.92 5.89 8.49
N ASN A 235 -6.05 5.76 9.82
CA ASN A 235 -6.83 6.67 10.65
C ASN A 235 -6.19 6.78 12.04
N TYR A 236 -5.91 8.00 12.49
CA TYR A 236 -5.36 8.28 13.82
C TYR A 236 -5.84 9.61 14.36
N ALA A 237 -5.70 9.82 15.66
CA ALA A 237 -6.06 11.05 16.34
C ALA A 237 -4.81 11.81 16.80
N THR A 238 -4.82 13.14 16.69
CA THR A 238 -3.78 14.04 17.22
C THR A 238 -4.21 14.78 18.49
N ARG A 239 -5.49 14.74 18.84
CA ARG A 239 -6.05 15.45 20.01
C ARG A 239 -6.82 14.51 20.94
N GLU A 240 -7.97 14.01 20.51
CA GLU A 240 -8.81 13.11 21.29
C GLU A 240 -9.20 11.88 20.49
N THR A 241 -9.44 10.78 21.18
CA THR A 241 -9.81 9.51 20.55
C THR A 241 -11.32 9.33 20.44
N GLY A 242 -11.75 8.26 19.76
CA GLY A 242 -13.15 7.85 19.65
C GLY A 242 -13.87 8.40 18.41
N GLY A 243 -13.16 9.06 17.49
CA GLY A 243 -13.63 9.26 16.14
C GLY A 243 -13.39 8.00 15.30
N TYR A 244 -14.06 7.90 14.15
CA TYR A 244 -13.86 6.81 13.20
C TYR A 244 -14.23 7.25 11.79
N VAL A 245 -13.71 6.48 10.84
CA VAL A 245 -14.05 6.60 9.42
C VAL A 245 -14.44 5.24 8.88
N ASP A 246 -15.26 5.24 7.85
CA ASP A 246 -15.65 4.06 7.11
C ASP A 246 -15.08 4.15 5.69
N VAL A 247 -14.37 3.11 5.27
CA VAL A 247 -13.81 2.96 3.91
C VAL A 247 -14.73 2.03 3.14
N ASP A 248 -15.34 2.54 2.07
CA ASP A 248 -16.31 1.82 1.26
C ASP A 248 -15.63 0.79 0.35
N PHE A 249 -14.53 1.19 -0.28
CA PHE A 249 -13.76 0.31 -1.14
C PHE A 249 -12.29 0.74 -1.27
N PHE A 250 -11.48 -0.19 -1.73
CA PHE A 250 -10.18 0.04 -2.35
C PHE A 250 -10.21 -0.50 -3.78
N ARG A 251 -10.05 0.36 -4.79
CA ARG A 251 -9.96 -0.03 -6.21
C ARG A 251 -8.52 0.06 -6.66
N TYR A 252 -7.99 -1.05 -7.13
CA TYR A 252 -6.67 -1.16 -7.72
C TYR A 252 -6.76 -1.22 -9.24
N ASN A 253 -5.89 -0.47 -9.93
CA ASN A 253 -5.75 -0.51 -11.38
C ASN A 253 -4.26 -0.59 -11.75
N LYS A 254 -3.98 -1.36 -12.83
CA LYS A 254 -2.65 -1.59 -13.37
C LYS A 254 -2.57 -1.14 -14.83
#